data_c1be411540572a67b2c29ca0d267123b
#
_entry.id   c1be411540572a67b2c29ca0d267123b
#
_cell.length_a   1.000
_cell.length_b   1.000
_cell.length_c   1.000
_cell.angle_alpha   90.00
_cell.angle_beta   90.00
_cell.angle_gamma   90.00
#
_symmetry.space_group_name_H-M   'P 1'
#
loop_
_entity.id
_entity.type
_entity.pdbx_description
1 polymer ?
#
loop_
_entity_poly.entity_id
_entity_poly.type
_entity_poly.pdbx_seq_one_letter_code
_entity_poly.pdbx_strand_id
1 'polypeptide(L)'
;MSRFKYSVGPWNVHEGADAYGPATRETISFEEKIKTFKEMGFDAIQFHDDDAVPNMNNMTEAEIIAEAKKVKALLDKYNLKAEFVAPRLWMDPHTVDGGFTSNSKDDREFAMWRA
;
A
#
# COMPACT_ATOMS: atom_id res chain seq x y z
N MET A 1 5.33 -23.42 18.75
CA MET A 1 5.01 -22.63 17.54
C MET A 1 3.62 -22.04 17.69
N SER A 2 3.43 -20.75 17.41
CA SER A 2 2.09 -20.15 17.42
C SER A 2 1.21 -20.82 16.37
N ARG A 3 -0.06 -21.10 16.71
CA ARG A 3 -1.07 -21.61 15.77
C ARG A 3 -1.48 -20.54 14.76
N PHE A 4 -1.39 -19.28 15.14
CA PHE A 4 -1.81 -18.14 14.34
C PHE A 4 -0.61 -17.42 13.74
N LYS A 5 -0.81 -16.85 12.57
CA LYS A 5 0.10 -15.90 11.92
C LYS A 5 -0.59 -14.54 11.89
N TYR A 6 0.21 -13.50 12.02
CA TYR A 6 -0.30 -12.15 12.12
C TYR A 6 0.27 -11.29 11.00
N SER A 7 -0.57 -10.43 10.44
CA SER A 7 -0.17 -9.41 9.49
C SER A 7 -0.50 -8.02 10.00
N VAL A 8 0.13 -7.02 9.43
CA VAL A 8 0.01 -5.62 9.83
C VAL A 8 0.10 -4.71 8.61
N GLY A 9 -0.62 -3.60 8.61
CA GLY A 9 -0.54 -2.59 7.55
C GLY A 9 0.39 -1.43 7.93
N PRO A 10 1.08 -0.80 6.95
CA PRO A 10 2.00 0.33 7.19
C PRO A 10 1.30 1.55 7.81
N TRP A 11 -0.01 1.68 7.64
CA TRP A 11 -0.81 2.73 8.30
C TRP A 11 -0.82 2.67 9.83
N ASN A 12 -0.42 1.54 10.44
CA ASN A 12 -0.25 1.43 11.88
C ASN A 12 1.03 2.15 12.38
N VAL A 13 1.94 2.47 11.47
CA VAL A 13 3.13 3.30 11.72
C VAL A 13 3.08 4.48 10.75
N HIS A 14 2.29 5.47 11.10
CA HIS A 14 1.98 6.61 10.27
C HIS A 14 2.35 7.92 10.98
N GLU A 15 2.49 9.00 10.22
CA GLU A 15 2.81 10.34 10.70
C GLU A 15 1.72 10.94 11.59
N GLY A 16 0.55 10.30 11.63
CA GLY A 16 -0.62 10.79 12.35
C GLY A 16 -1.40 11.87 11.59
N ALA A 17 -1.03 12.13 10.31
CA ALA A 17 -1.83 13.00 9.44
C ALA A 17 -3.08 12.27 8.97
N ASP A 18 -4.19 12.98 8.92
CA ASP A 18 -5.43 12.54 8.30
C ASP A 18 -6.14 13.71 7.60
N ALA A 19 -7.36 13.51 7.15
CA ALA A 19 -8.14 14.57 6.50
C ALA A 19 -8.46 15.76 7.42
N TYR A 20 -8.25 15.65 8.73
CA TYR A 20 -8.67 16.61 9.72
C TYR A 20 -7.52 17.25 10.51
N GLY A 21 -6.30 16.75 10.36
CA GLY A 21 -5.17 17.24 11.12
C GLY A 21 -3.81 17.06 10.43
N PRO A 22 -2.83 17.90 10.82
CA PRO A 22 -1.48 17.78 10.29
C PRO A 22 -0.76 16.55 10.85
N ALA A 23 0.35 16.19 10.21
CA ALA A 23 1.28 15.18 10.73
C ALA A 23 1.76 15.56 12.14
N THR A 24 1.74 14.59 13.05
CA THR A 24 2.14 14.77 14.45
C THR A 24 3.53 14.21 14.74
N ARG A 25 4.13 13.52 13.78
CA ARG A 25 5.47 12.92 13.85
C ARG A 25 6.10 12.87 12.47
N GLU A 26 7.40 12.67 12.44
CA GLU A 26 8.14 12.50 11.19
C GLU A 26 7.79 11.18 10.50
N THR A 27 7.80 11.20 9.17
CA THR A 27 7.67 9.99 8.33
C THR A 27 8.93 9.15 8.46
N ILE A 28 8.76 7.85 8.65
CA ILE A 28 9.84 6.88 8.52
C ILE A 28 9.73 6.14 7.18
N SER A 29 10.86 5.66 6.67
CA SER A 29 10.89 4.96 5.39
C SER A 29 10.08 3.65 5.43
N PHE A 30 9.61 3.21 4.25
CA PHE A 30 8.89 1.94 4.14
C PHE A 30 9.74 0.76 4.61
N GLU A 31 11.06 0.77 4.35
CA GLU A 31 11.97 -0.26 4.84
C GLU A 31 12.06 -0.29 6.36
N GLU A 32 12.10 0.87 7.02
CA GLU A 32 12.08 0.93 8.50
C GLU A 32 10.77 0.41 9.08
N LYS A 33 9.62 0.70 8.42
CA LYS A 33 8.33 0.13 8.82
C LYS A 33 8.38 -1.41 8.76
N ILE A 34 8.85 -1.97 7.64
CA ILE A 34 8.99 -3.42 7.43
C ILE A 34 9.90 -4.06 8.48
N LYS A 35 11.05 -3.46 8.74
CA LYS A 35 12.00 -3.92 9.77
C LYS A 35 11.33 -3.95 11.14
N THR A 36 10.66 -2.87 11.52
CA THR A 36 9.94 -2.75 12.78
C THR A 36 8.87 -3.84 12.93
N PHE A 37 8.08 -4.08 11.88
CA PHE A 37 7.06 -5.14 11.92
C PHE A 37 7.67 -6.53 12.11
N LYS A 38 8.81 -6.78 11.48
CA LYS A 38 9.51 -8.04 11.68
C LYS A 38 10.05 -8.20 13.11
N GLU A 39 10.62 -7.14 13.67
CA GLU A 39 11.10 -7.11 15.06
C GLU A 39 9.96 -7.30 16.07
N MET A 40 8.77 -6.81 15.76
CA MET A 40 7.55 -7.03 16.57
C MET A 40 6.97 -8.44 16.44
N GLY A 41 7.49 -9.27 15.53
CA GLY A 41 7.10 -10.66 15.36
C GLY A 41 5.95 -10.91 14.38
N PHE A 42 5.62 -9.96 13.52
CA PHE A 42 4.65 -10.18 12.44
C PHE A 42 5.20 -11.13 11.37
N ASP A 43 4.32 -11.90 10.74
CA ASP A 43 4.63 -12.87 9.68
C ASP A 43 4.40 -12.29 8.28
N ALA A 44 3.49 -11.32 8.16
CA ALA A 44 3.05 -10.78 6.89
C ALA A 44 2.69 -9.28 6.98
N ILE A 45 2.61 -8.65 5.83
CA ILE A 45 2.22 -7.25 5.68
C ILE A 45 1.06 -7.16 4.66
N GLN A 46 0.12 -6.27 4.97
CA GLN A 46 -0.93 -5.80 4.06
C GLN A 46 -0.56 -4.38 3.65
N PHE A 47 -0.87 -3.96 2.42
CA PHE A 47 -0.63 -2.59 2.01
C PHE A 47 -1.52 -2.17 0.83
N HIS A 48 -1.57 -0.88 0.55
CA HIS A 48 -2.21 -0.38 -0.64
C HIS A 48 -1.23 -0.41 -1.81
N ASP A 49 -1.76 -0.35 -3.02
CA ASP A 49 -0.98 -0.35 -4.25
C ASP A 49 0.06 0.79 -4.28
N ASP A 50 -0.31 1.99 -3.85
CA ASP A 50 0.56 3.16 -3.79
C ASP A 50 1.52 3.20 -2.58
N ASP A 51 1.30 2.39 -1.56
CA ASP A 51 2.32 2.12 -0.54
C ASP A 51 3.47 1.27 -1.12
N ALA A 52 3.14 0.36 -2.05
CA ALA A 52 4.09 -0.51 -2.73
C ALA A 52 4.77 0.19 -3.92
N VAL A 53 3.98 0.88 -4.74
CA VAL A 53 4.44 1.57 -5.95
C VAL A 53 3.93 3.02 -5.93
N PRO A 54 4.61 3.91 -5.20
CA PRO A 54 4.22 5.32 -5.16
C PRO A 54 4.17 5.93 -6.56
N ASN A 55 3.17 6.78 -6.81
CA ASN A 55 3.01 7.50 -8.07
C ASN A 55 2.71 6.62 -9.30
N MET A 56 2.18 5.42 -9.10
CA MET A 56 1.92 4.43 -10.16
C MET A 56 1.03 4.96 -11.30
N ASN A 57 0.16 5.94 -11.04
CA ASN A 57 -0.70 6.55 -12.06
C ASN A 57 0.09 7.22 -13.20
N ASN A 58 1.35 7.55 -12.98
CA ASN A 58 2.25 8.19 -13.94
C ASN A 58 3.32 7.23 -14.50
N MET A 59 3.16 5.94 -14.28
CA MET A 59 4.11 4.91 -14.68
C MET A 59 3.53 4.00 -15.76
N THR A 60 4.41 3.44 -16.57
CA THR A 60 4.07 2.33 -17.47
C THR A 60 3.94 1.03 -16.66
N GLU A 61 3.23 0.05 -17.19
CA GLU A 61 3.12 -1.28 -16.57
C GLU A 61 4.48 -1.91 -16.27
N ALA A 62 5.44 -1.76 -17.18
CA ALA A 62 6.80 -2.28 -16.98
C ALA A 62 7.52 -1.62 -15.79
N GLU A 63 7.34 -0.31 -15.60
CA GLU A 63 7.88 0.42 -14.45
C GLU A 63 7.21 -0.01 -13.15
N ILE A 64 5.87 -0.16 -13.14
CA ILE A 64 5.11 -0.65 -11.99
C ILE A 64 5.63 -2.04 -11.57
N ILE A 65 5.78 -2.96 -12.53
CA ILE A 65 6.31 -4.30 -12.26
C ILE A 65 7.74 -4.23 -11.70
N ALA A 66 8.57 -3.33 -12.22
CA ALA A 66 9.95 -3.18 -11.74
C ALA A 66 9.99 -2.69 -10.29
N GLU A 67 9.16 -1.71 -9.92
CA GLU A 67 9.07 -1.22 -8.54
C GLU A 67 8.46 -2.29 -7.60
N ALA A 68 7.41 -2.99 -8.02
CA ALA A 68 6.82 -4.09 -7.26
C ALA A 68 7.85 -5.21 -6.96
N LYS A 69 8.75 -5.52 -7.90
CA LYS A 69 9.85 -6.47 -7.67
C LYS A 69 10.83 -5.99 -6.60
N LYS A 70 11.11 -4.69 -6.50
CA LYS A 70 11.96 -4.14 -5.43
C LYS A 70 11.29 -4.31 -4.06
N VAL A 71 9.99 -4.02 -3.97
CA VAL A 71 9.22 -4.25 -2.74
C VAL A 71 9.22 -5.73 -2.38
N LYS A 72 8.99 -6.62 -3.34
CA LYS A 72 9.07 -8.07 -3.11
C LYS A 72 10.43 -8.50 -2.55
N ALA A 73 11.53 -8.02 -3.15
CA ALA A 73 12.88 -8.31 -2.67
C ALA A 73 13.12 -7.79 -1.24
N LEU A 74 12.56 -6.63 -0.91
CA LEU A 74 12.64 -6.05 0.42
C LEU A 74 11.87 -6.91 1.44
N LEU A 75 10.68 -7.38 1.11
CA LEU A 75 9.91 -8.30 1.96
C LEU A 75 10.65 -9.62 2.19
N ASP A 76 11.26 -10.16 1.15
CA ASP A 76 12.06 -11.39 1.24
C ASP A 76 13.29 -11.21 2.15
N LYS A 77 13.97 -10.06 2.06
CA LYS A 77 15.10 -9.69 2.92
C LYS A 77 14.74 -9.78 4.42
N TYR A 78 13.53 -9.35 4.78
CA TYR A 78 13.04 -9.38 6.16
C TYR A 78 12.19 -10.60 6.49
N ASN A 79 12.06 -11.56 5.57
CA ASN A 79 11.22 -12.75 5.73
C ASN A 79 9.78 -12.40 6.17
N LEU A 80 9.18 -11.44 5.48
CA LEU A 80 7.77 -11.06 5.58
C LEU A 80 7.05 -11.46 4.30
N LYS A 81 5.80 -11.89 4.42
CA LYS A 81 4.95 -12.19 3.26
C LYS A 81 4.04 -11.00 2.94
N ALA A 82 3.84 -10.71 1.68
CA ALA A 82 2.70 -9.91 1.26
C ALA A 82 1.44 -10.75 1.46
N GLU A 83 0.49 -10.30 2.26
CA GLU A 83 -0.79 -10.99 2.45
C GLU A 83 -1.77 -10.55 1.37
N PHE A 84 -1.97 -9.24 1.22
CA PHE A 84 -2.72 -8.67 0.11
C PHE A 84 -2.27 -7.22 -0.19
N VAL A 85 -2.59 -6.79 -1.39
CA VAL A 85 -2.51 -5.40 -1.83
C VAL A 85 -3.92 -4.94 -2.18
N ALA A 86 -4.34 -3.80 -1.66
CA ALA A 86 -5.64 -3.21 -1.96
C ALA A 86 -5.46 -1.93 -2.78
N PRO A 87 -6.20 -1.71 -3.87
CA PRO A 87 -6.15 -0.45 -4.59
C PRO A 87 -6.71 0.69 -3.74
N ARG A 88 -5.96 1.79 -3.59
CA ARG A 88 -6.38 2.98 -2.83
C ARG A 88 -7.28 3.87 -3.70
N LEU A 89 -8.50 3.45 -3.90
CA LEU A 89 -9.43 4.16 -4.78
C LEU A 89 -10.08 5.39 -4.14
N TRP A 90 -10.14 5.49 -2.82
CA TRP A 90 -10.85 6.59 -2.12
C TRP A 90 -10.07 7.91 -2.03
N MET A 91 -8.82 7.95 -2.47
CA MET A 91 -7.98 9.15 -2.46
C MET A 91 -7.78 9.76 -3.85
N ASP A 92 -8.22 9.09 -4.91
CA ASP A 92 -7.99 9.53 -6.27
C ASP A 92 -9.15 10.41 -6.78
N PRO A 93 -8.88 11.53 -7.47
CA PRO A 93 -9.92 12.37 -8.07
C PRO A 93 -10.87 11.63 -9.02
N HIS A 94 -10.40 10.62 -9.74
CA HIS A 94 -11.24 9.80 -10.65
C HIS A 94 -12.29 8.97 -9.90
N THR A 95 -12.17 8.84 -8.59
CA THR A 95 -13.05 7.98 -7.81
C THR A 95 -13.95 8.73 -6.83
N VAL A 96 -14.02 10.06 -6.96
CA VAL A 96 -14.86 10.93 -6.12
C VAL A 96 -16.35 10.58 -6.23
N ASP A 97 -16.82 10.22 -7.45
CA ASP A 97 -18.20 9.77 -7.71
C ASP A 97 -18.37 8.24 -7.56
N GLY A 98 -17.43 7.57 -6.89
CA GLY A 98 -17.43 6.11 -6.72
C GLY A 98 -16.66 5.38 -7.84
N GLY A 99 -15.62 4.61 -7.51
CA GLY A 99 -14.75 3.94 -8.46
C GLY A 99 -15.50 3.02 -9.44
N PHE A 100 -15.72 1.77 -9.10
CA PHE A 100 -16.43 0.79 -9.94
C PHE A 100 -17.90 1.15 -10.21
N THR A 101 -18.49 2.01 -9.42
CA THR A 101 -19.89 2.41 -9.49
C THR A 101 -20.09 3.84 -10.00
N SER A 102 -19.02 4.52 -10.44
CA SER A 102 -19.10 5.86 -10.99
C SER A 102 -20.06 5.92 -12.18
N ASN A 103 -20.74 7.05 -12.36
CA ASN A 103 -21.54 7.33 -13.54
C ASN A 103 -20.66 7.53 -14.79
N SER A 104 -19.41 7.98 -14.62
CA SER A 104 -18.42 8.08 -15.68
C SER A 104 -17.86 6.70 -16.06
N LYS A 105 -17.85 6.41 -17.36
CA LYS A 105 -17.22 5.18 -17.87
C LYS A 105 -15.71 5.21 -17.66
N ASP A 106 -15.08 6.36 -17.89
CA ASP A 106 -13.62 6.50 -17.78
C ASP A 106 -13.15 6.26 -16.33
N ASP A 107 -13.91 6.75 -15.35
CA ASP A 107 -13.60 6.51 -13.93
C ASP A 107 -13.75 5.03 -13.54
N ARG A 108 -14.75 4.34 -14.09
CA ARG A 108 -14.89 2.89 -13.89
C ARG A 108 -13.73 2.11 -14.51
N GLU A 109 -13.30 2.51 -15.72
CA GLU A 109 -12.15 1.89 -16.40
C GLU A 109 -10.85 2.16 -15.63
N PHE A 110 -10.67 3.37 -15.12
CA PHE A 110 -9.55 3.69 -14.21
C PHE A 110 -9.56 2.82 -12.95
N ALA A 111 -10.71 2.67 -12.30
CA ALA A 111 -10.83 1.85 -11.10
C ALA A 111 -10.52 0.36 -11.38
N MET A 112 -10.94 -0.15 -12.54
CA MET A 112 -10.62 -1.52 -12.98
C MET A 112 -9.13 -1.69 -13.31
N TRP A 113 -8.51 -0.68 -13.89
CA TRP A 113 -7.06 -0.70 -14.17
C TRP A 113 -6.23 -0.70 -12.90
N ARG A 114 -6.69 0.03 -11.85
CA ARG A 114 -6.01 0.09 -10.55
C ARG A 114 -6.14 -1.20 -9.74
N ALA A 115 -7.19 -1.99 -9.96
CA ALA A 115 -7.48 -3.23 -9.23
C ALA A 115 -6.81 -4.48 -9.83
#